data_f5711b004cc187efa25254c5e8a253be
#
_entry.id   f5711b004cc187efa25254c5e8a253be
#
_cell.length_a   1.000
_cell.length_b   1.000
_cell.length_c   1.000
_cell.angle_alpha   90.00
_cell.angle_beta   90.00
_cell.angle_gamma   90.00
#
_symmetry.space_group_name_H-M   'P 1'
#
loop_
_entity.id
_entity.type
_entity.pdbx_description
1 polymer ?
#
loop_
_entity_poly.entity_id
_entity_poly.type
_entity_poly.pdbx_seq_one_letter_code
_entity_poly.pdbx_strand_id
1 'polypeptide(L)'
;MRRLLLLAIPLCALAVTATATGRSVANCPTISSGTLTIGTDNPAYPPWFGGNQGHKWKISDPYSGKGYESAVAYAVAKQLGYAPAKVKWTYVPFAKSFAPGKKSFDFDITQISFTPARAKVVDFSDSYYDVNQAIVVRNGTPIAKARSISGLKPYALAAQLGTTSYQFIKSKINPKNLKVYNSNDKAVFALKNKLVDGVVVDLPTAFYVTAVQVPNSKILGQFASTTGEHFGMVFQKGNPLRACVNKALATMKRNGTLKRIQSTWLSKVVSVPVLK
;
A
#
# COMPACT_ATOMS: atom_id res chain seq x y z
N MET A 1 55.47 -1.30 -68.28
CA MET A 1 54.44 -0.49 -67.58
C MET A 1 53.27 -1.42 -67.29
N ARG A 2 53.21 -1.97 -66.04
CA ARG A 2 52.13 -2.84 -65.59
C ARG A 2 51.13 -2.00 -64.77
N ARG A 3 49.91 -1.84 -65.25
CA ARG A 3 48.82 -1.17 -64.49
C ARG A 3 48.19 -2.17 -63.53
N LEU A 4 48.29 -1.94 -62.24
CA LEU A 4 47.54 -2.64 -61.21
C LEU A 4 46.09 -2.08 -61.18
N LEU A 5 45.11 -2.94 -61.42
CA LEU A 5 43.69 -2.66 -61.14
C LEU A 5 43.44 -3.00 -59.67
N LEU A 6 43.05 -1.99 -58.88
CA LEU A 6 42.53 -2.16 -57.53
C LEU A 6 41.01 -2.42 -57.61
N LEU A 7 40.57 -3.65 -57.29
CA LEU A 7 39.15 -3.98 -57.10
C LEU A 7 38.74 -3.47 -55.69
N ALA A 8 37.85 -2.50 -55.63
CA ALA A 8 37.16 -2.10 -54.42
C ALA A 8 35.97 -3.02 -54.18
N ILE A 9 36.00 -3.77 -53.08
CA ILE A 9 34.85 -4.58 -52.61
C ILE A 9 33.99 -3.71 -51.74
N PRO A 10 32.70 -3.51 -52.00
CA PRO A 10 31.83 -2.78 -51.10
C PRO A 10 31.46 -3.65 -49.89
N LEU A 11 31.81 -3.19 -48.69
CA LEU A 11 31.45 -3.79 -47.42
C LEU A 11 29.96 -3.45 -47.13
N CYS A 12 29.08 -4.41 -47.42
CA CYS A 12 27.64 -4.27 -47.12
C CYS A 12 27.44 -4.47 -45.61
N ALA A 13 27.30 -3.37 -44.86
CA ALA A 13 26.97 -3.40 -43.45
C ALA A 13 25.50 -3.82 -43.29
N LEU A 14 25.27 -5.06 -42.91
CA LEU A 14 23.93 -5.52 -42.46
C LEU A 14 23.62 -4.85 -41.11
N ALA A 15 22.78 -3.84 -41.14
CA ALA A 15 22.16 -3.30 -39.95
C ALA A 15 21.17 -4.31 -39.40
N VAL A 16 21.57 -5.07 -38.36
CA VAL A 16 20.65 -5.90 -37.57
C VAL A 16 19.80 -4.97 -36.73
N THR A 17 18.62 -4.61 -37.23
CA THR A 17 17.60 -3.97 -36.42
C THR A 17 17.10 -5.02 -35.41
N ALA A 18 17.58 -4.95 -34.17
CA ALA A 18 16.99 -5.68 -33.06
C ALA A 18 15.57 -5.17 -32.84
N THR A 19 14.60 -5.81 -33.47
CA THR A 19 13.20 -5.64 -33.08
C THR A 19 13.09 -6.16 -31.66
N ALA A 20 12.98 -5.24 -30.69
CA ALA A 20 12.55 -5.56 -29.34
C ALA A 20 11.15 -6.18 -29.47
N THR A 21 11.09 -7.52 -29.55
CA THR A 21 9.85 -8.26 -29.43
C THR A 21 9.32 -7.97 -28.03
N GLY A 22 8.45 -6.99 -27.95
CA GLY A 22 7.60 -6.77 -26.78
C GLY A 22 6.91 -8.11 -26.51
N ARG A 23 7.36 -8.80 -25.46
CA ARG A 23 6.74 -10.04 -25.00
C ARG A 23 5.30 -9.68 -24.69
N SER A 24 4.40 -10.01 -25.59
CA SER A 24 2.96 -9.83 -25.43
C SER A 24 2.59 -10.49 -24.11
N VAL A 25 2.01 -9.70 -23.21
CA VAL A 25 1.44 -10.16 -21.93
C VAL A 25 0.12 -10.85 -22.24
N ALA A 26 0.22 -11.96 -22.96
CA ALA A 26 -0.87 -12.59 -23.71
C ALA A 26 -1.97 -13.23 -22.84
N ASN A 27 -2.03 -12.97 -21.51
CA ASN A 27 -3.10 -13.52 -20.66
C ASN A 27 -3.35 -12.73 -19.35
N CYS A 28 -3.20 -11.41 -19.37
CA CYS A 28 -3.48 -10.56 -18.20
C CYS A 28 -4.62 -9.59 -18.53
N PRO A 29 -5.88 -10.07 -18.61
CA PRO A 29 -7.01 -9.24 -19.02
C PRO A 29 -7.29 -8.16 -17.97
N THR A 30 -7.60 -6.96 -18.45
CA THR A 30 -8.07 -5.83 -17.64
C THR A 30 -9.53 -5.51 -17.96
N ILE A 31 -10.23 -4.81 -17.06
CA ILE A 31 -11.63 -4.40 -17.27
C ILE A 31 -11.82 -3.49 -18.48
N SER A 32 -10.74 -2.77 -18.86
CA SER A 32 -10.71 -1.95 -20.08
C SER A 32 -9.45 -2.27 -20.87
N SER A 33 -9.62 -2.75 -22.10
CA SER A 33 -8.48 -3.10 -22.98
C SER A 33 -7.47 -1.95 -23.07
N GLY A 34 -6.18 -2.27 -22.92
CA GLY A 34 -5.08 -1.30 -23.02
C GLY A 34 -4.97 -0.28 -21.87
N THR A 35 -5.76 -0.42 -20.82
CA THR A 35 -5.73 0.45 -19.63
C THR A 35 -5.73 -0.38 -18.36
N LEU A 36 -4.87 -0.04 -17.42
CA LEU A 36 -4.85 -0.63 -16.08
C LEU A 36 -5.54 0.33 -15.10
N THR A 37 -6.70 -0.07 -14.59
CA THR A 37 -7.48 0.74 -13.63
C THR A 37 -7.19 0.29 -12.22
N ILE A 38 -6.63 1.19 -11.40
CA ILE A 38 -6.21 0.90 -10.03
C ILE A 38 -7.10 1.65 -9.05
N GLY A 39 -7.66 0.93 -8.08
CA GLY A 39 -8.46 1.49 -6.99
C GLY A 39 -7.57 1.96 -5.83
N THR A 40 -7.98 3.05 -5.18
CA THR A 40 -7.47 3.46 -3.86
C THR A 40 -8.45 4.41 -3.18
N ASP A 41 -8.31 4.62 -1.87
CA ASP A 41 -9.16 5.52 -1.08
C ASP A 41 -8.77 7.00 -1.28
N ASN A 42 -9.67 7.91 -0.93
CA ASN A 42 -9.48 9.36 -0.98
C ASN A 42 -9.98 10.00 0.33
N PRO A 43 -9.11 10.64 1.14
CA PRO A 43 -7.76 11.11 0.82
C PRO A 43 -6.69 10.03 0.69
N ALA A 44 -5.70 10.28 -0.17
CA ALA A 44 -4.51 9.47 -0.31
C ALA A 44 -3.39 10.04 0.60
N TYR A 45 -2.96 9.27 1.59
CA TYR A 45 -2.08 9.76 2.66
C TYR A 45 -0.62 9.34 2.50
N PRO A 46 0.34 10.21 2.86
CA PRO A 46 1.72 9.79 3.10
C PRO A 46 1.81 8.80 4.28
N PRO A 47 2.78 7.89 4.30
CA PRO A 47 3.84 7.68 3.29
C PRO A 47 3.42 6.77 2.12
N TRP A 48 2.15 6.34 2.09
CA TRP A 48 1.61 5.43 1.09
C TRP A 48 1.47 6.07 -0.28
N PHE A 49 1.00 7.31 -0.30
CA PHE A 49 0.91 8.17 -1.46
C PHE A 49 1.67 9.47 -1.19
N GLY A 50 2.12 10.15 -2.26
CA GLY A 50 2.88 11.39 -2.16
C GLY A 50 2.59 12.30 -3.34
N GLY A 51 3.41 13.37 -3.48
CA GLY A 51 3.17 14.42 -4.45
C GLY A 51 2.16 15.44 -3.95
N ASN A 52 1.97 16.49 -4.74
CA ASN A 52 0.99 17.52 -4.44
C ASN A 52 -0.41 17.03 -4.80
N GLN A 53 -1.42 17.59 -4.14
CA GLN A 53 -2.81 17.36 -4.49
C GLN A 53 -3.06 17.64 -5.99
N GLY A 54 -3.75 16.69 -6.65
CA GLY A 54 -4.06 16.78 -8.07
C GLY A 54 -5.12 15.76 -8.49
N HIS A 55 -5.60 15.84 -9.73
CA HIS A 55 -6.56 14.89 -10.30
C HIS A 55 -7.79 14.60 -9.42
N LYS A 56 -8.27 15.61 -8.65
CA LYS A 56 -9.37 15.50 -7.66
C LYS A 56 -9.02 14.65 -6.42
N TRP A 57 -7.77 14.24 -6.23
CA TRP A 57 -7.31 13.58 -5.02
C TRP A 57 -6.98 14.60 -3.94
N LYS A 58 -7.30 14.26 -2.69
CA LYS A 58 -7.02 15.09 -1.52
C LYS A 58 -5.71 14.63 -0.89
N ILE A 59 -4.94 15.59 -0.38
CA ILE A 59 -3.66 15.43 0.33
C ILE A 59 -2.53 15.03 -0.62
N SER A 60 -2.56 13.86 -1.24
CA SER A 60 -1.58 13.41 -2.23
C SER A 60 -2.27 12.92 -3.49
N ASP A 61 -1.52 12.85 -4.58
CA ASP A 61 -2.02 12.40 -5.89
C ASP A 61 -1.44 11.02 -6.24
N PRO A 62 -2.25 9.96 -6.32
CA PRO A 62 -1.79 8.63 -6.74
C PRO A 62 -1.13 8.61 -8.13
N TYR A 63 -1.49 9.53 -9.02
CA TYR A 63 -0.86 9.65 -10.35
C TYR A 63 0.59 10.12 -10.29
N SER A 64 1.05 10.68 -9.17
CA SER A 64 2.42 11.19 -9.02
C SER A 64 3.52 10.12 -9.08
N GLY A 65 3.19 8.86 -8.88
CA GLY A 65 4.18 7.78 -8.69
C GLY A 65 4.95 7.88 -7.38
N LYS A 66 4.63 8.85 -6.51
CA LYS A 66 5.30 9.10 -5.22
C LYS A 66 4.53 8.46 -4.08
N GLY A 67 5.26 8.04 -3.04
CA GLY A 67 4.72 7.24 -1.94
C GLY A 67 4.84 5.75 -2.22
N TYR A 68 4.79 4.94 -1.15
CA TYR A 68 5.08 3.51 -1.25
C TYR A 68 4.13 2.78 -2.19
N GLU A 69 2.82 2.91 -1.99
CA GLU A 69 1.82 2.17 -2.76
C GLU A 69 1.68 2.68 -4.19
N SER A 70 1.77 4.00 -4.42
CA SER A 70 1.80 4.53 -5.77
C SER A 70 3.02 4.01 -6.53
N ALA A 71 4.22 4.02 -5.93
CA ALA A 71 5.43 3.50 -6.55
C ALA A 71 5.36 1.99 -6.84
N VAL A 72 4.80 1.20 -5.91
CA VAL A 72 4.57 -0.24 -6.10
C VAL A 72 3.59 -0.49 -7.24
N ALA A 73 2.48 0.25 -7.29
CA ALA A 73 1.47 0.12 -8.35
C ALA A 73 2.05 0.40 -9.74
N TYR A 74 2.83 1.48 -9.89
CA TYR A 74 3.51 1.79 -11.16
C TYR A 74 4.60 0.78 -11.52
N ALA A 75 5.31 0.23 -10.52
CA ALA A 75 6.29 -0.83 -10.78
C ALA A 75 5.61 -2.13 -11.26
N VAL A 76 4.45 -2.49 -10.69
CA VAL A 76 3.61 -3.59 -11.16
C VAL A 76 3.09 -3.30 -12.57
N ALA A 77 2.54 -2.11 -12.82
CA ALA A 77 2.07 -1.70 -14.15
C ALA A 77 3.16 -1.86 -15.21
N LYS A 78 4.39 -1.42 -14.91
CA LYS A 78 5.56 -1.59 -15.79
C LYS A 78 5.87 -3.06 -16.06
N GLN A 79 5.82 -3.94 -15.06
CA GLN A 79 6.02 -5.39 -15.23
C GLN A 79 4.93 -6.03 -16.09
N LEU A 80 3.71 -5.48 -16.05
CA LEU A 80 2.59 -5.89 -16.89
C LEU A 80 2.61 -5.26 -18.29
N GLY A 81 3.60 -4.40 -18.62
CA GLY A 81 3.75 -3.76 -19.92
C GLY A 81 2.94 -2.47 -20.10
N TYR A 82 2.37 -1.91 -19.03
CA TYR A 82 1.63 -0.64 -19.11
C TYR A 82 2.57 0.55 -18.92
N ALA A 83 2.54 1.48 -19.88
CA ALA A 83 3.15 2.80 -19.70
C ALA A 83 2.37 3.62 -18.65
N PRO A 84 2.99 4.60 -17.96
CA PRO A 84 2.30 5.41 -16.95
C PRO A 84 1.02 6.08 -17.46
N ALA A 85 0.99 6.55 -18.71
CA ALA A 85 -0.18 7.15 -19.34
C ALA A 85 -1.36 6.17 -19.54
N LYS A 86 -1.13 4.87 -19.41
CA LYS A 86 -2.14 3.80 -19.50
C LYS A 86 -2.63 3.33 -18.14
N VAL A 87 -2.13 3.94 -17.05
CA VAL A 87 -2.60 3.71 -15.69
C VAL A 87 -3.67 4.74 -15.35
N LYS A 88 -4.82 4.26 -14.89
CA LYS A 88 -5.95 5.09 -14.44
C LYS A 88 -6.23 4.79 -12.97
N TRP A 89 -6.27 5.83 -12.15
CA TRP A 89 -6.68 5.70 -10.75
C TRP A 89 -8.17 5.99 -10.58
N THR A 90 -8.82 5.22 -9.73
CA THR A 90 -10.23 5.40 -9.38
C THR A 90 -10.43 5.40 -7.87
N TYR A 91 -11.31 6.28 -7.40
CA TYR A 91 -11.67 6.32 -5.99
C TYR A 91 -12.51 5.12 -5.58
N VAL A 92 -12.07 4.44 -4.54
CA VAL A 92 -12.75 3.30 -3.93
C VAL A 92 -12.70 3.48 -2.41
N PRO A 93 -13.85 3.70 -1.74
CA PRO A 93 -13.87 3.75 -0.27
C PRO A 93 -13.31 2.46 0.32
N PHE A 94 -12.47 2.55 1.37
CA PHE A 94 -11.77 1.42 1.97
C PHE A 94 -12.63 0.15 2.12
N ALA A 95 -13.81 0.26 2.74
CA ALA A 95 -14.68 -0.89 2.94
C ALA A 95 -15.26 -1.49 1.64
N LYS A 96 -15.29 -0.71 0.55
CA LYS A 96 -15.77 -1.19 -0.77
C LYS A 96 -14.74 -2.00 -1.52
N SER A 97 -13.45 -1.82 -1.21
CA SER A 97 -12.36 -2.59 -1.84
C SER A 97 -12.56 -4.09 -1.67
N PHE A 98 -12.90 -4.53 -0.46
CA PHE A 98 -13.12 -5.95 -0.14
C PHE A 98 -14.60 -6.34 0.06
N ALA A 99 -15.56 -5.49 -0.31
CA ALA A 99 -16.97 -5.89 -0.37
C ALA A 99 -17.18 -6.97 -1.46
N PRO A 100 -18.11 -7.90 -1.33
CA PRO A 100 -18.41 -8.89 -2.37
C PRO A 100 -18.94 -8.23 -3.65
N GLY A 101 -18.84 -8.96 -4.77
CA GLY A 101 -19.41 -8.56 -6.07
C GLY A 101 -18.43 -7.91 -7.05
N LYS A 102 -19.01 -7.39 -8.14
CA LYS A 102 -18.25 -6.82 -9.26
C LYS A 102 -17.45 -5.59 -8.83
N LYS A 103 -16.24 -5.45 -9.38
CA LYS A 103 -15.34 -4.33 -9.13
C LYS A 103 -15.26 -3.40 -10.35
N SER A 104 -15.03 -2.11 -10.07
CA SER A 104 -14.78 -1.07 -11.08
C SER A 104 -13.28 -0.83 -11.31
N PHE A 105 -12.43 -1.71 -10.81
CA PHE A 105 -10.97 -1.63 -10.87
C PHE A 105 -10.37 -3.01 -11.21
N ASP A 106 -9.18 -3.02 -11.77
CA ASP A 106 -8.41 -4.22 -12.05
C ASP A 106 -7.81 -4.80 -10.76
N PHE A 107 -7.24 -3.92 -9.93
CA PHE A 107 -6.90 -4.19 -8.54
C PHE A 107 -6.99 -2.93 -7.70
N ASP A 108 -7.15 -3.10 -6.39
CA ASP A 108 -7.11 -2.01 -5.41
C ASP A 108 -5.87 -2.12 -4.53
N ILE A 109 -5.25 -0.99 -4.21
CA ILE A 109 -4.08 -0.88 -3.34
C ILE A 109 -4.27 0.30 -2.38
N THR A 110 -4.63 0.00 -1.14
CA THR A 110 -4.91 1.00 -0.09
C THR A 110 -4.78 0.39 1.31
N GLN A 111 -3.59 -0.14 1.64
CA GLN A 111 -3.24 -0.74 2.94
C GLN A 111 -4.25 -1.84 3.37
N ILE A 112 -4.62 -2.73 2.45
CA ILE A 112 -5.60 -3.76 2.74
C ILE A 112 -4.91 -5.03 3.23
N SER A 113 -5.00 -5.29 4.53
CA SER A 113 -4.50 -6.53 5.13
C SER A 113 -5.27 -7.73 4.59
N PHE A 114 -4.53 -8.77 4.22
CA PHE A 114 -5.11 -10.08 3.99
C PHE A 114 -5.76 -10.60 5.26
N THR A 115 -6.98 -11.10 5.15
CA THR A 115 -7.62 -11.91 6.20
C THR A 115 -8.40 -13.05 5.56
N PRO A 116 -8.52 -14.23 6.23
CA PRO A 116 -9.33 -15.33 5.72
C PRO A 116 -10.79 -14.93 5.45
N ALA A 117 -11.34 -14.04 6.27
CA ALA A 117 -12.72 -13.55 6.09
C ALA A 117 -12.88 -12.75 4.79
N ARG A 118 -11.95 -11.83 4.50
CA ARG A 118 -11.94 -11.05 3.26
C ARG A 118 -11.69 -11.94 2.03
N ALA A 119 -10.79 -12.91 2.15
CA ALA A 119 -10.43 -13.83 1.07
C ALA A 119 -11.58 -14.77 0.63
N LYS A 120 -12.65 -14.90 1.43
CA LYS A 120 -13.86 -15.62 1.00
C LYS A 120 -14.60 -14.91 -0.14
N VAL A 121 -14.55 -13.58 -0.19
CA VAL A 121 -15.39 -12.78 -1.10
C VAL A 121 -14.62 -11.98 -2.14
N VAL A 122 -13.29 -11.80 -1.97
CA VAL A 122 -12.37 -11.18 -2.92
C VAL A 122 -11.11 -12.01 -3.04
N ASP A 123 -10.29 -11.75 -4.07
CA ASP A 123 -8.95 -12.34 -4.15
C ASP A 123 -7.90 -11.32 -3.75
N PHE A 124 -6.77 -11.83 -3.24
CA PHE A 124 -5.60 -11.04 -2.87
C PHE A 124 -4.39 -11.44 -3.69
N SER A 125 -3.53 -10.48 -3.97
CA SER A 125 -2.16 -10.78 -4.42
C SER A 125 -1.34 -11.43 -3.30
N ASP A 126 -0.16 -11.90 -3.65
CA ASP A 126 0.90 -12.13 -2.67
C ASP A 126 1.23 -10.83 -1.92
N SER A 127 1.83 -10.96 -0.70
CA SER A 127 2.24 -9.81 0.10
C SER A 127 3.12 -8.84 -0.70
N TYR A 128 2.80 -7.54 -0.63
CA TYR A 128 3.71 -6.49 -1.06
C TYR A 128 4.32 -5.72 0.13
N TYR A 129 3.78 -5.89 1.34
CA TYR A 129 4.26 -5.28 2.57
C TYR A 129 3.81 -6.07 3.80
N ASP A 130 4.73 -6.38 4.72
CA ASP A 130 4.42 -6.97 6.01
C ASP A 130 4.30 -5.85 7.04
N VAL A 131 3.23 -5.84 7.82
CA VAL A 131 2.84 -4.73 8.67
C VAL A 131 2.61 -5.16 10.11
N ASN A 132 2.97 -4.28 11.05
CA ASN A 132 2.55 -4.34 12.44
C ASN A 132 1.54 -3.23 12.73
N GLN A 133 0.63 -3.49 13.66
CA GLN A 133 -0.24 -2.48 14.23
C GLN A 133 0.54 -1.66 15.26
N ALA A 134 0.19 -0.38 15.43
CA ALA A 134 0.81 0.51 16.42
C ALA A 134 -0.24 1.38 17.10
N ILE A 135 0.06 1.81 18.33
CA ILE A 135 -0.80 2.74 19.06
C ILE A 135 -0.15 4.11 19.16
N VAL A 136 -0.90 5.13 18.78
CA VAL A 136 -0.55 6.54 18.94
C VAL A 136 -1.31 7.11 20.13
N VAL A 137 -0.59 7.83 21.00
CA VAL A 137 -1.13 8.49 22.19
C VAL A 137 -0.60 9.91 22.29
N ARG A 138 -1.33 10.81 22.97
CA ARG A 138 -0.82 12.16 23.25
C ARG A 138 0.28 12.12 24.30
N ASN A 139 1.24 13.01 24.15
CA ASN A 139 2.29 13.20 25.16
C ASN A 139 1.71 13.69 26.49
N GLY A 140 2.36 13.33 27.61
CA GLY A 140 1.98 13.79 28.96
C GLY A 140 0.70 13.16 29.51
N THR A 141 0.01 12.28 28.79
CA THR A 141 -1.22 11.63 29.26
C THR A 141 -0.92 10.35 30.07
N PRO A 142 -1.82 9.89 30.93
CA PRO A 142 -1.62 8.67 31.73
C PRO A 142 -1.34 7.43 30.88
N ILE A 143 -2.03 7.25 29.75
CA ILE A 143 -1.82 6.13 28.83
C ILE A 143 -0.38 6.10 28.27
N ALA A 144 0.29 7.25 28.15
CA ALA A 144 1.67 7.35 27.67
C ALA A 144 2.70 6.64 28.56
N LYS A 145 2.29 6.18 29.76
CA LYS A 145 3.09 5.40 30.71
C LYS A 145 2.85 3.89 30.60
N ALA A 146 1.85 3.44 29.83
CA ALA A 146 1.57 2.02 29.65
C ALA A 146 2.77 1.30 29.00
N ARG A 147 3.04 0.06 29.42
CA ARG A 147 4.17 -0.75 28.95
C ARG A 147 3.75 -2.13 28.42
N SER A 148 2.46 -2.43 28.50
CA SER A 148 1.91 -3.72 28.07
C SER A 148 0.54 -3.55 27.44
N ILE A 149 0.10 -4.58 26.70
CA ILE A 149 -1.26 -4.64 26.14
C ILE A 149 -2.32 -4.54 27.24
N SER A 150 -2.12 -5.24 28.35
CA SER A 150 -3.04 -5.20 29.49
C SER A 150 -3.14 -3.80 30.13
N GLY A 151 -2.05 -3.04 30.13
CA GLY A 151 -1.98 -1.67 30.63
C GLY A 151 -2.79 -0.68 29.79
N LEU A 152 -3.26 -1.06 28.61
CA LEU A 152 -4.11 -0.23 27.74
C LEU A 152 -5.61 -0.37 28.05
N LYS A 153 -6.02 -1.41 28.77
CA LYS A 153 -7.45 -1.72 29.04
C LYS A 153 -8.25 -0.60 29.72
N PRO A 154 -7.69 0.20 30.65
CA PRO A 154 -8.46 1.26 31.32
C PRO A 154 -8.84 2.43 30.41
N TYR A 155 -8.20 2.59 29.27
CA TYR A 155 -8.26 3.79 28.43
C TYR A 155 -9.27 3.68 27.29
N ALA A 156 -9.72 4.85 26.79
CA ALA A 156 -10.55 4.96 25.62
C ALA A 156 -9.68 4.83 24.36
N LEU A 157 -9.87 3.75 23.61
CA LEU A 157 -9.13 3.49 22.37
C LEU A 157 -10.03 3.61 21.16
N ALA A 158 -9.44 4.02 20.02
CA ALA A 158 -10.16 4.18 18.78
C ALA A 158 -9.46 3.53 17.58
N ALA A 159 -10.25 3.12 16.59
CA ALA A 159 -9.80 2.74 15.26
C ALA A 159 -10.92 2.96 14.23
N GLN A 160 -10.57 2.84 12.96
CA GLN A 160 -11.54 2.83 11.87
C GLN A 160 -12.28 1.48 11.82
N LEU A 161 -13.58 1.55 11.61
CA LEU A 161 -14.43 0.37 11.40
C LEU A 161 -13.93 -0.51 10.23
N GLY A 162 -13.96 -1.82 10.44
CA GLY A 162 -13.60 -2.80 9.40
C GLY A 162 -12.10 -3.01 9.21
N THR A 163 -11.22 -2.30 9.96
CA THR A 163 -9.76 -2.50 9.92
C THR A 163 -9.31 -3.66 10.82
N THR A 164 -8.12 -4.17 10.56
CA THR A 164 -7.43 -5.11 11.46
C THR A 164 -7.05 -4.44 12.77
N SER A 165 -6.76 -3.13 12.77
CA SER A 165 -6.57 -2.31 13.98
C SER A 165 -7.79 -2.38 14.90
N TYR A 166 -9.00 -2.21 14.36
CA TYR A 166 -10.24 -2.36 15.13
C TYR A 166 -10.38 -3.78 15.70
N GLN A 167 -10.12 -4.82 14.89
CA GLN A 167 -10.19 -6.21 15.34
C GLN A 167 -9.16 -6.49 16.44
N PHE A 168 -7.94 -5.93 16.31
CA PHE A 168 -6.90 -6.06 17.31
C PHE A 168 -7.32 -5.44 18.64
N ILE A 169 -7.84 -4.21 18.64
CA ILE A 169 -8.33 -3.56 19.85
C ILE A 169 -9.41 -4.44 20.50
N LYS A 170 -10.41 -4.87 19.72
CA LYS A 170 -11.55 -5.63 20.22
C LYS A 170 -11.14 -6.99 20.81
N SER A 171 -10.24 -7.72 20.13
CA SER A 171 -9.92 -9.12 20.49
C SER A 171 -8.71 -9.26 21.40
N LYS A 172 -7.72 -8.37 21.32
CA LYS A 172 -6.44 -8.51 22.04
C LYS A 172 -6.31 -7.54 23.21
N ILE A 173 -6.72 -6.28 23.04
CA ILE A 173 -6.66 -5.29 24.12
C ILE A 173 -7.91 -5.37 24.98
N ASN A 174 -9.09 -5.44 24.36
CA ASN A 174 -10.41 -5.45 25.00
C ASN A 174 -10.55 -4.32 26.05
N PRO A 175 -10.44 -3.03 25.65
CA PRO A 175 -10.47 -1.90 26.56
C PRO A 175 -11.88 -1.67 27.09
N LYS A 176 -12.00 -1.00 28.25
CA LYS A 176 -13.29 -0.60 28.82
C LYS A 176 -14.09 0.31 27.89
N ASN A 177 -13.43 1.08 27.05
CA ASN A 177 -14.09 2.02 26.13
C ASN A 177 -13.45 1.93 24.73
N LEU A 178 -14.14 1.27 23.80
CA LEU A 178 -13.75 1.20 22.39
C LEU A 178 -14.63 2.15 21.55
N LYS A 179 -14.02 3.15 20.95
CA LYS A 179 -14.67 4.09 20.03
C LYS A 179 -14.36 3.70 18.58
N VAL A 180 -15.38 3.60 17.75
CA VAL A 180 -15.26 3.16 16.35
C VAL A 180 -15.69 4.30 15.43
N TYR A 181 -14.85 4.59 14.42
CA TYR A 181 -15.07 5.67 13.47
C TYR A 181 -15.10 5.16 12.03
N ASN A 182 -15.80 5.88 11.14
CA ASN A 182 -15.93 5.48 9.74
C ASN A 182 -14.66 5.75 8.89
N SER A 183 -13.67 6.47 9.45
CA SER A 183 -12.38 6.71 8.78
C SER A 183 -11.27 6.90 9.81
N ASN A 184 -10.02 6.65 9.40
CA ASN A 184 -8.85 6.95 10.22
C ASN A 184 -8.77 8.44 10.60
N ASP A 185 -9.16 9.36 9.70
CA ASP A 185 -9.20 10.79 9.99
C ASP A 185 -10.08 11.13 11.18
N LYS A 186 -11.28 10.55 11.24
CA LYS A 186 -12.20 10.78 12.37
C LYS A 186 -11.64 10.20 13.67
N ALA A 187 -10.98 9.03 13.63
CA ALA A 187 -10.31 8.45 14.79
C ALA A 187 -9.14 9.33 15.27
N VAL A 188 -8.31 9.80 14.33
CA VAL A 188 -7.18 10.70 14.62
C VAL A 188 -7.66 12.08 15.12
N PHE A 189 -8.73 12.62 14.52
CA PHE A 189 -9.39 13.83 15.00
C PHE A 189 -9.87 13.67 16.45
N ALA A 190 -10.44 12.53 16.80
CA ALA A 190 -10.87 12.23 18.17
C ALA A 190 -9.67 12.21 19.15
N LEU A 191 -8.51 11.65 18.76
CA LEU A 191 -7.28 11.70 19.54
C LEU A 191 -6.79 13.14 19.73
N LYS A 192 -6.73 13.92 18.64
CA LYS A 192 -6.33 15.33 18.66
C LYS A 192 -7.19 16.15 19.62
N ASN A 193 -8.49 15.94 19.61
CA ASN A 193 -9.48 16.66 20.42
C ASN A 193 -9.75 16.02 21.79
N LYS A 194 -8.89 15.10 22.25
CA LYS A 194 -8.96 14.50 23.59
C LYS A 194 -10.24 13.67 23.87
N LEU A 195 -10.95 13.25 22.82
CA LEU A 195 -12.16 12.41 22.92
C LEU A 195 -11.83 10.93 23.14
N VAL A 196 -10.58 10.54 22.83
CA VAL A 196 -10.01 9.22 23.09
C VAL A 196 -8.57 9.37 23.59
N ASP A 197 -8.05 8.35 24.27
CA ASP A 197 -6.71 8.34 24.83
C ASP A 197 -5.68 7.82 23.82
N GLY A 198 -6.07 6.90 22.94
CA GLY A 198 -5.20 6.30 21.95
C GLY A 198 -5.93 5.91 20.67
N VAL A 199 -5.17 5.89 19.56
CA VAL A 199 -5.63 5.38 18.25
C VAL A 199 -4.70 4.28 17.79
N VAL A 200 -5.26 3.15 17.34
CA VAL A 200 -4.50 2.06 16.73
C VAL A 200 -4.63 2.16 15.23
N VAL A 201 -3.47 2.14 14.56
CA VAL A 201 -3.32 2.19 13.11
C VAL A 201 -2.10 1.37 12.70
N ASP A 202 -1.90 1.15 11.41
CA ASP A 202 -0.69 0.53 10.87
C ASP A 202 0.55 1.37 11.22
N LEU A 203 1.65 0.72 11.53
CA LEU A 203 2.86 1.40 12.00
C LEU A 203 3.36 2.52 11.08
N PRO A 204 3.44 2.38 9.74
CA PRO A 204 3.81 3.51 8.87
C PRO A 204 2.83 4.69 8.95
N THR A 205 1.54 4.41 9.08
CA THR A 205 0.51 5.43 9.28
C THR A 205 0.70 6.17 10.61
N ALA A 206 1.08 5.44 11.67
CA ALA A 206 1.35 6.04 12.99
C ALA A 206 2.47 7.10 12.93
N PHE A 207 3.50 6.91 12.10
CA PHE A 207 4.54 7.93 11.89
C PHE A 207 3.99 9.20 11.26
N TYR A 208 3.09 9.07 10.27
CA TYR A 208 2.45 10.24 9.68
C TYR A 208 1.54 10.96 10.67
N VAL A 209 0.77 10.21 11.45
CA VAL A 209 -0.10 10.76 12.50
C VAL A 209 0.70 11.61 13.49
N THR A 210 1.81 11.07 14.00
CA THR A 210 2.63 11.77 15.00
C THR A 210 3.42 12.95 14.42
N ALA A 211 3.88 12.84 13.18
CA ALA A 211 4.68 13.89 12.55
C ALA A 211 3.84 15.07 12.04
N VAL A 212 2.59 14.82 11.59
CA VAL A 212 1.79 15.79 10.83
C VAL A 212 0.42 16.05 11.44
N GLN A 213 -0.36 15.00 11.73
CA GLN A 213 -1.77 15.18 12.12
C GLN A 213 -1.93 15.54 13.60
N VAL A 214 -1.10 14.95 14.48
CA VAL A 214 -1.12 15.17 15.93
C VAL A 214 0.32 15.36 16.46
N PRO A 215 0.98 16.50 16.19
CA PRO A 215 2.40 16.69 16.51
C PRO A 215 2.75 16.52 18.00
N ASN A 216 1.81 16.81 18.92
CA ASN A 216 2.00 16.58 20.36
C ASN A 216 1.58 15.16 20.77
N SER A 217 2.03 14.17 20.01
CA SER A 217 1.79 12.74 20.26
C SER A 217 3.05 11.91 20.05
N LYS A 218 2.98 10.65 20.42
CA LYS A 218 4.03 9.67 20.17
C LYS A 218 3.42 8.32 19.79
N ILE A 219 4.19 7.51 19.08
CA ILE A 219 3.93 6.09 18.97
C ILE A 219 4.35 5.47 20.31
N LEU A 220 3.37 5.01 21.08
CA LEU A 220 3.66 4.38 22.39
C LEU A 220 4.35 3.04 22.20
N GLY A 221 3.93 2.29 21.18
CA GLY A 221 4.52 1.02 20.82
C GLY A 221 3.84 0.40 19.61
N GLN A 222 4.48 -0.63 19.07
CA GLN A 222 3.90 -1.52 18.06
C GLN A 222 3.52 -2.85 18.68
N PHE A 223 2.61 -3.55 18.05
CA PHE A 223 2.18 -4.87 18.45
C PHE A 223 2.80 -5.90 17.50
N ALA A 224 3.48 -6.91 18.05
CA ALA A 224 4.02 -7.99 17.23
C ALA A 224 2.88 -8.70 16.50
N SER A 225 2.99 -8.82 15.18
CA SER A 225 2.07 -9.66 14.43
C SER A 225 2.34 -11.12 14.75
N THR A 226 1.38 -11.78 15.40
CA THR A 226 1.44 -13.22 15.66
C THR A 226 1.00 -14.06 14.46
N THR A 227 0.40 -13.42 13.45
CA THR A 227 -0.23 -14.08 12.28
C THR A 227 0.46 -13.75 10.96
N GLY A 228 1.55 -12.94 10.96
CA GLY A 228 2.19 -12.48 9.73
C GLY A 228 1.27 -11.56 8.95
N GLU A 229 0.68 -10.55 9.61
CA GLU A 229 -0.18 -9.58 8.94
C GLU A 229 0.56 -8.91 7.78
N HIS A 230 -0.08 -8.89 6.62
CA HIS A 230 0.50 -8.31 5.42
C HIS A 230 -0.57 -7.69 4.53
N PHE A 231 -0.14 -6.74 3.71
CA PHE A 231 -0.99 -6.13 2.68
C PHE A 231 -0.91 -6.91 1.37
N GLY A 232 -2.06 -7.11 0.75
CA GLY A 232 -2.20 -7.62 -0.61
C GLY A 232 -3.06 -6.69 -1.46
N MET A 233 -2.78 -6.64 -2.76
CA MET A 233 -3.67 -5.98 -3.71
C MET A 233 -4.96 -6.80 -3.82
N VAL A 234 -6.09 -6.11 -3.82
CA VAL A 234 -7.42 -6.74 -3.86
C VAL A 234 -7.95 -6.79 -5.28
N PHE A 235 -8.53 -7.93 -5.64
CA PHE A 235 -9.16 -8.19 -6.94
C PHE A 235 -10.60 -8.66 -6.75
N GLN A 236 -11.40 -8.52 -7.80
CA GLN A 236 -12.65 -9.27 -7.89
C GLN A 236 -12.37 -10.76 -7.73
N LYS A 237 -13.25 -11.47 -7.06
CA LYS A 237 -13.13 -12.93 -6.88
C LYS A 237 -13.05 -13.64 -8.24
N GLY A 238 -12.06 -14.50 -8.41
CA GLY A 238 -11.80 -15.24 -9.66
C GLY A 238 -11.10 -14.42 -10.76
N ASN A 239 -10.58 -13.21 -10.47
CA ASN A 239 -9.92 -12.39 -11.50
C ASN A 239 -8.55 -12.99 -11.92
N PRO A 240 -8.37 -13.37 -13.19
CA PRO A 240 -7.13 -13.99 -13.68
C PRO A 240 -5.92 -13.04 -13.65
N LEU A 241 -6.12 -11.71 -13.65
CA LEU A 241 -5.04 -10.72 -13.53
C LEU A 241 -4.20 -10.92 -12.27
N ARG A 242 -4.78 -11.49 -11.20
CA ARG A 242 -4.06 -11.81 -9.97
C ARG A 242 -2.78 -12.60 -10.20
N ALA A 243 -2.84 -13.62 -11.06
CA ALA A 243 -1.67 -14.44 -11.38
C ALA A 243 -0.54 -13.63 -12.04
N CYS A 244 -0.90 -12.69 -12.93
CA CYS A 244 0.05 -11.79 -13.57
C CYS A 244 0.69 -10.83 -12.55
N VAL A 245 -0.11 -10.26 -11.65
CA VAL A 245 0.37 -9.37 -10.59
C VAL A 245 1.29 -10.13 -9.62
N ASN A 246 0.96 -11.36 -9.24
CA ASN A 246 1.83 -12.18 -8.40
C ASN A 246 3.18 -12.47 -9.07
N LYS A 247 3.18 -12.76 -10.38
CA LYS A 247 4.43 -12.92 -11.14
C LYS A 247 5.26 -11.63 -11.17
N ALA A 248 4.60 -10.47 -11.32
CA ALA A 248 5.25 -9.16 -11.24
C ALA A 248 5.86 -8.92 -9.85
N LEU A 249 5.11 -9.15 -8.77
CA LEU A 249 5.58 -9.01 -7.39
C LEU A 249 6.76 -9.96 -7.10
N ALA A 250 6.69 -11.23 -7.54
CA ALA A 250 7.78 -12.18 -7.40
C ALA A 250 9.05 -11.69 -8.11
N THR A 251 8.93 -11.12 -9.30
CA THR A 251 10.05 -10.52 -10.02
C THR A 251 10.61 -9.31 -9.28
N MET A 252 9.76 -8.42 -8.77
CA MET A 252 10.16 -7.24 -8.01
C MET A 252 10.83 -7.60 -6.67
N LYS A 253 10.43 -8.69 -6.04
CA LYS A 253 11.09 -9.25 -4.84
C LYS A 253 12.49 -9.75 -5.19
N ARG A 254 12.63 -10.61 -6.19
CA ARG A 254 13.91 -11.20 -6.60
C ARG A 254 14.95 -10.18 -7.04
N ASN A 255 14.55 -9.15 -7.79
CA ASN A 255 15.47 -8.13 -8.32
C ASN A 255 15.66 -6.93 -7.37
N GLY A 256 15.13 -6.98 -6.15
CA GLY A 256 15.26 -5.96 -5.13
C GLY A 256 14.44 -4.68 -5.38
N THR A 257 13.60 -4.62 -6.42
CA THR A 257 12.80 -3.43 -6.73
C THR A 257 11.84 -3.10 -5.58
N LEU A 258 11.15 -4.10 -5.01
CA LEU A 258 10.23 -3.89 -3.90
C LEU A 258 10.96 -3.37 -2.65
N LYS A 259 12.11 -3.96 -2.32
CA LYS A 259 12.97 -3.53 -1.20
C LYS A 259 13.44 -2.08 -1.38
N ARG A 260 13.86 -1.69 -2.60
CA ARG A 260 14.30 -0.32 -2.89
C ARG A 260 13.15 0.69 -2.74
N ILE A 261 11.95 0.38 -3.24
CA ILE A 261 10.76 1.22 -3.05
C ILE A 261 10.44 1.36 -1.56
N GLN A 262 10.48 0.28 -0.80
CA GLN A 262 10.25 0.30 0.64
C GLN A 262 11.28 1.16 1.36
N SER A 263 12.58 1.02 1.06
CA SER A 263 13.62 1.84 1.67
C SER A 263 13.49 3.33 1.33
N THR A 264 13.02 3.65 0.12
CA THR A 264 12.82 5.04 -0.29
C THR A 264 11.68 5.71 0.48
N TRP A 265 10.58 5.03 0.68
CA TRP A 265 9.36 5.65 1.19
C TRP A 265 9.06 5.34 2.67
N LEU A 266 9.55 4.20 3.19
CA LEU A 266 9.25 3.72 4.54
C LEU A 266 10.49 3.58 5.44
N SER A 267 11.67 4.09 5.04
CA SER A 267 12.93 3.93 5.79
C SER A 267 12.92 4.58 7.18
N LYS A 268 12.02 5.54 7.44
CA LYS A 268 11.87 6.19 8.75
C LYS A 268 11.07 5.34 9.76
N VAL A 269 10.59 4.17 9.35
CA VAL A 269 9.80 3.24 10.18
C VAL A 269 10.76 2.33 10.96
N VAL A 270 11.52 2.85 11.91
CA VAL A 270 12.51 2.08 12.70
C VAL A 270 12.40 2.38 14.20
N SER A 271 12.65 1.34 15.01
CA SER A 271 12.85 1.42 16.48
C SER A 271 11.64 1.87 17.30
N VAL A 272 10.48 1.29 17.05
CA VAL A 272 9.31 1.45 17.94
C VAL A 272 9.28 0.27 18.92
N PRO A 273 9.11 0.50 20.24
CA PRO A 273 9.02 -0.59 21.22
C PRO A 273 7.87 -1.55 20.91
N VAL A 274 8.09 -2.84 21.15
CA VAL A 274 7.04 -3.85 21.06
C VAL A 274 6.31 -3.94 22.39
N LEU A 275 5.02 -3.69 22.40
CA LEU A 275 4.15 -3.91 23.56
C LEU A 275 3.73 -5.39 23.61
N LYS A 276 3.93 -6.01 24.78
CA LYS A 276 3.59 -7.42 25.05
C LYS A 276 2.41 -7.54 25.99
#